data_ed0edad7d8937277368a40a8a6b5ff00
#
_entry.id   ed0edad7d8937277368a40a8a6b5ff00
#
_cell.length_a   1.000
_cell.length_b   1.000
_cell.length_c   1.000
_cell.angle_alpha   90.00
_cell.angle_beta   90.00
_cell.angle_gamma   90.00
#
_symmetry.space_group_name_H-M   'P 1'
#
loop_
_entity.id
_entity.type
_entity.pdbx_description
1 polymer ?
#
loop_
_entity_poly.entity_id
_entity_poly.type
_entity_poly.pdbx_seq_one_letter_code
_entity_poly.pdbx_strand_id
1 'polypeptide(L)'
;MQLERRKWVPEASENLVQDLAQKVSGSSSKELLERLTFLADLNKIIHEKDCFNLNPATNVMNPRAESFLSSGIGSRPSLGYPGDKYEMGLEAIEEIEVVASGLVAEIFCSKFAEIRVPSGAMANLFSFM
;
A
#
# COMPACT_ATOMS: atom_id res chain seq x y z
N MET A 1 -20.66 13.51 -5.53
CA MET A 1 -20.46 12.07 -5.29
C MET A 1 -21.49 11.65 -4.25
N GLN A 2 -22.31 10.66 -4.55
CA GLN A 2 -23.37 10.23 -3.61
C GLN A 2 -23.08 8.77 -3.24
N LEU A 3 -22.95 8.50 -1.96
CA LEU A 3 -22.77 7.15 -1.41
C LEU A 3 -24.08 6.69 -0.79
N GLU A 4 -24.43 5.42 -0.96
CA GLU A 4 -25.58 4.84 -0.27
C GLU A 4 -25.26 4.61 1.21
N ARG A 5 -26.23 4.88 2.09
CA ARG A 5 -26.05 4.68 3.54
C ARG A 5 -26.01 3.21 3.89
N ARG A 6 -25.04 2.84 4.69
CA ARG A 6 -24.80 1.46 5.14
C ARG A 6 -25.43 1.25 6.51
N LYS A 7 -26.38 0.33 6.60
CA LYS A 7 -27.14 0.04 7.83
C LYS A 7 -26.33 -0.71 8.90
N TRP A 8 -25.20 -1.33 8.51
CA TRP A 8 -24.32 -2.14 9.38
C TRP A 8 -23.14 -1.36 9.94
N VAL A 9 -23.02 -0.07 9.62
CA VAL A 9 -21.97 0.82 10.13
C VAL A 9 -22.55 1.67 11.26
N PRO A 10 -21.81 1.91 12.37
CA PRO A 10 -22.26 2.81 13.43
C PRO A 10 -22.69 4.17 12.87
N GLU A 11 -23.79 4.70 13.37
CA GLU A 11 -24.43 5.91 12.83
C GLU A 11 -23.48 7.12 12.77
N ALA A 12 -22.69 7.32 13.83
CA ALA A 12 -21.72 8.44 13.87
C ALA A 12 -20.67 8.34 12.74
N SER A 13 -20.19 7.13 12.45
CA SER A 13 -19.23 6.88 11.37
C SER A 13 -19.88 7.08 10.00
N GLU A 14 -21.10 6.58 9.85
CA GLU A 14 -21.84 6.75 8.59
C GLU A 14 -22.16 8.21 8.32
N ASN A 15 -22.55 8.98 9.34
CA ASN A 15 -22.78 10.42 9.19
C ASN A 15 -21.53 11.15 8.74
N LEU A 16 -20.36 10.86 9.33
CA LEU A 16 -19.09 11.44 8.88
C LEU A 16 -18.80 11.11 7.41
N VAL A 17 -19.02 9.87 6.98
CA VAL A 17 -18.80 9.46 5.58
C VAL A 17 -19.71 10.25 4.64
N GLN A 18 -20.99 10.41 4.98
CA GLN A 18 -21.94 11.14 4.16
C GLN A 18 -21.59 12.64 4.09
N ASP A 19 -21.19 13.25 5.21
CA ASP A 19 -20.76 14.64 5.26
C ASP A 19 -19.52 14.89 4.39
N LEU A 20 -18.53 14.00 4.46
CA LEU A 20 -17.33 14.09 3.64
C LEU A 20 -17.63 13.89 2.15
N ALA A 21 -18.48 12.92 1.81
CA ALA A 21 -18.91 12.69 0.42
C ALA A 21 -19.67 13.90 -0.13
N GLN A 22 -20.49 14.54 0.68
CA GLN A 22 -21.23 15.74 0.29
C GLN A 22 -20.29 16.93 0.05
N LYS A 23 -19.29 17.14 0.89
CA LYS A 23 -18.30 18.22 0.74
C LYS A 23 -17.54 18.19 -0.59
N VAL A 24 -17.32 17.01 -1.14
CA VAL A 24 -16.63 16.83 -2.44
C VAL A 24 -17.58 16.62 -3.60
N SER A 25 -18.89 16.61 -3.32
CA SER A 25 -19.92 16.45 -4.36
C SER A 25 -19.97 17.70 -5.26
N GLY A 26 -19.88 17.47 -6.56
CA GLY A 26 -19.86 18.56 -7.54
C GLY A 26 -18.49 19.19 -7.79
N SER A 27 -17.46 18.80 -7.06
CA SER A 27 -16.10 19.26 -7.33
C SER A 27 -15.59 18.75 -8.68
N SER A 28 -14.86 19.61 -9.38
CA SER A 28 -14.13 19.26 -10.59
C SER A 28 -12.93 18.34 -10.27
N SER A 29 -12.40 17.66 -11.27
CA SER A 29 -11.20 16.82 -11.10
C SER A 29 -10.00 17.63 -10.58
N LYS A 30 -9.88 18.89 -10.99
CA LYS A 30 -8.81 19.79 -10.52
C LYS A 30 -8.95 20.08 -9.02
N GLU A 31 -10.13 20.47 -8.57
CA GLU A 31 -10.40 20.75 -7.15
C GLU A 31 -10.22 19.50 -6.27
N LEU A 32 -10.60 18.31 -6.79
CA LEU A 32 -10.36 17.05 -6.09
C LEU A 32 -8.86 16.76 -5.97
N LEU A 33 -8.08 16.98 -7.02
CA LEU A 33 -6.63 16.79 -6.98
C LEU A 33 -5.96 17.72 -5.99
N GLU A 34 -6.32 19.02 -6.00
CA GLU A 34 -5.82 20.02 -5.06
C GLU A 34 -6.18 19.62 -3.61
N ARG A 35 -7.41 19.14 -3.40
CA ARG A 35 -7.84 18.66 -2.09
C ARG A 35 -7.07 17.44 -1.62
N LEU A 36 -6.82 16.45 -2.49
CA LEU A 36 -6.05 15.25 -2.15
C LEU A 36 -4.59 15.61 -1.84
N THR A 37 -3.98 16.52 -2.61
CA THR A 37 -2.62 17.00 -2.34
C THR A 37 -2.55 17.65 -0.97
N PHE A 38 -3.48 18.57 -0.66
CA PHE A 38 -3.57 19.19 0.66
C PHE A 38 -3.72 18.17 1.79
N LEU A 39 -4.56 17.14 1.62
CA LEU A 39 -4.77 16.10 2.63
C LEU A 39 -3.52 15.24 2.84
N ALA A 40 -2.77 14.95 1.77
CA ALA A 40 -1.51 14.23 1.87
C ALA A 40 -0.46 15.05 2.66
N ASP A 41 -0.33 16.34 2.37
CA ASP A 41 0.57 17.24 3.09
C ASP A 41 0.16 17.39 4.56
N LEU A 42 -1.13 17.55 4.83
CA LEU A 42 -1.66 17.60 6.19
C LEU A 42 -1.37 16.32 6.97
N ASN A 43 -1.59 15.17 6.37
CA ASN A 43 -1.28 13.88 6.98
C ASN A 43 0.22 13.77 7.35
N LYS A 44 1.09 14.25 6.47
CA LYS A 44 2.53 14.29 6.72
C LYS A 44 2.87 15.21 7.90
N ILE A 45 2.28 16.40 7.96
CA ILE A 45 2.48 17.34 9.08
C ILE A 45 2.03 16.72 10.40
N ILE A 46 0.85 16.12 10.44
CA ILE A 46 0.33 15.44 11.64
C ILE A 46 1.29 14.37 12.14
N HIS A 47 1.76 13.49 11.25
CA HIS A 47 2.55 12.33 11.66
C HIS A 47 4.05 12.60 11.84
N GLU A 48 4.60 13.62 11.19
CA GLU A 48 6.05 13.91 11.25
C GLU A 48 6.40 15.09 12.16
N LYS A 49 5.43 15.98 12.48
CA LYS A 49 5.71 17.18 13.24
C LYS A 49 4.84 17.37 14.48
N ASP A 50 3.54 17.09 14.37
CA ASP A 50 2.56 17.47 15.40
C ASP A 50 2.26 16.35 16.39
N CYS A 51 2.54 15.11 16.05
CA CYS A 51 2.22 13.93 16.87
C CYS A 51 3.43 13.06 17.17
N PHE A 52 3.47 12.51 18.38
CA PHE A 52 4.31 11.35 18.69
C PHE A 52 3.55 10.09 18.35
N ASN A 53 4.06 9.31 17.43
CA ASN A 53 3.44 8.05 17.05
C ASN A 53 3.82 6.94 18.04
N LEU A 54 2.89 6.54 18.88
CA LEU A 54 3.06 5.46 19.86
C LEU A 54 2.50 4.12 19.36
N ASN A 55 2.06 4.03 18.10
CA ASN A 55 1.58 2.78 17.53
C ASN A 55 2.77 1.89 17.14
N PRO A 56 2.97 0.73 17.83
CA PRO A 56 4.09 -0.16 17.55
C PRO A 56 4.01 -0.85 16.18
N ALA A 57 2.86 -0.81 15.52
CA ALA A 57 2.69 -1.33 14.16
C ALA A 57 3.15 -0.35 13.07
N THR A 58 3.55 0.86 13.45
CA THR A 58 4.07 1.83 12.50
C THR A 58 5.45 1.42 12.02
N ASN A 59 5.62 1.37 10.70
CA ASN A 59 6.91 1.14 10.05
C ASN A 59 7.19 2.28 9.07
N VAL A 60 8.08 3.18 9.45
CA VAL A 60 8.52 4.27 8.57
C VAL A 60 9.45 3.69 7.52
N MET A 61 9.03 3.74 6.27
CA MET A 61 9.80 3.20 5.15
C MET A 61 11.02 4.07 4.84
N ASN A 62 12.12 3.44 4.46
CA ASN A 62 13.26 4.17 3.93
C ASN A 62 12.85 4.91 2.65
N PRO A 63 13.12 6.24 2.52
CA PRO A 63 12.69 7.01 1.35
C PRO A 63 13.17 6.47 -0.01
N ARG A 64 14.34 5.82 -0.05
CA ARG A 64 14.83 5.16 -1.27
C ARG A 64 14.00 3.94 -1.64
N ALA A 65 13.60 3.15 -0.64
CA ALA A 65 12.71 2.00 -0.87
C ALA A 65 11.31 2.48 -1.31
N GLU A 66 10.78 3.50 -0.64
CA GLU A 66 9.49 4.11 -0.97
C GLU A 66 9.44 4.67 -2.40
N SER A 67 10.55 5.25 -2.89
CA SER A 67 10.62 5.79 -4.25
C SER A 67 10.39 4.74 -5.34
N PHE A 68 10.70 3.46 -5.10
CA PHE A 68 10.40 2.39 -6.04
C PHE A 68 8.91 2.16 -6.23
N LEU A 69 8.06 2.46 -5.24
CA LEU A 69 6.60 2.35 -5.37
C LEU A 69 6.05 3.31 -6.42
N SER A 70 6.70 4.45 -6.63
CA SER A 70 6.33 5.45 -7.64
C SER A 70 7.02 5.27 -8.99
N SER A 71 7.95 4.32 -9.12
CA SER A 71 8.75 4.11 -10.34
C SER A 71 8.04 3.33 -11.45
N GLY A 72 6.78 2.92 -11.22
CA GLY A 72 6.00 2.16 -12.20
C GLY A 72 6.21 0.65 -12.17
N ILE A 73 7.04 0.13 -11.27
CA ILE A 73 7.26 -1.32 -11.12
C ILE A 73 5.94 -2.06 -10.87
N GLY A 74 5.08 -1.52 -10.00
CA GLY A 74 3.80 -2.12 -9.66
C GLY A 74 2.68 -1.93 -10.69
N SER A 75 2.94 -1.33 -11.85
CA SER A 75 1.91 -1.04 -12.86
C SER A 75 1.67 -2.19 -13.85
N ARG A 76 2.44 -3.26 -13.78
CA ARG A 76 2.34 -4.40 -14.69
C ARG A 76 2.21 -5.71 -13.90
N PRO A 77 1.44 -6.68 -14.41
CA PRO A 77 1.37 -8.00 -13.81
C PRO A 77 2.73 -8.71 -13.93
N SER A 78 3.03 -9.58 -12.97
CA SER A 78 4.24 -10.40 -12.95
C SER A 78 3.89 -11.78 -12.40
N LEU A 79 3.12 -12.54 -13.17
CA LEU A 79 2.68 -13.88 -12.80
C LEU A 79 3.74 -14.94 -13.16
N GLY A 80 3.79 -15.99 -12.38
CA GLY A 80 4.75 -17.07 -12.53
C GLY A 80 6.01 -16.89 -11.70
N TYR A 81 6.96 -17.80 -11.85
CA TYR A 81 8.25 -17.77 -11.18
C TYR A 81 9.33 -17.11 -12.05
N PRO A 82 10.42 -16.61 -11.47
CA PRO A 82 11.58 -16.22 -12.26
C PRO A 82 12.02 -17.36 -13.19
N GLY A 83 12.19 -17.05 -14.48
CA GLY A 83 12.48 -18.03 -15.52
C GLY A 83 11.26 -18.72 -16.13
N ASP A 84 10.07 -18.52 -15.57
CA ASP A 84 8.80 -19.09 -16.07
C ASP A 84 7.65 -18.08 -15.86
N LYS A 85 7.82 -16.88 -16.41
CA LYS A 85 6.80 -15.82 -16.37
C LYS A 85 5.80 -15.99 -17.51
N TYR A 86 4.54 -15.62 -17.25
CA TYR A 86 3.49 -15.68 -18.27
C TYR A 86 3.55 -14.51 -19.25
N GLU A 87 4.02 -13.35 -18.81
CA GLU A 87 4.14 -12.16 -19.63
C GLU A 87 5.58 -11.93 -20.08
N MET A 88 5.74 -11.27 -21.21
CA MET A 88 7.03 -10.88 -21.76
C MET A 88 7.52 -9.55 -21.16
N GLY A 89 8.85 -9.33 -21.17
CA GLY A 89 9.46 -8.08 -20.73
C GLY A 89 9.59 -7.97 -19.21
N LEU A 90 9.68 -9.09 -18.52
CA LEU A 90 9.78 -9.18 -17.06
C LEU A 90 11.19 -9.55 -16.56
N GLU A 91 12.19 -9.56 -17.45
CA GLU A 91 13.56 -9.98 -17.13
C GLU A 91 14.14 -9.19 -15.94
N ALA A 92 13.88 -7.87 -15.90
CA ALA A 92 14.33 -7.02 -14.79
C ALA A 92 13.56 -7.32 -13.49
N ILE A 93 12.27 -7.61 -13.58
CA ILE A 93 11.45 -7.98 -12.42
C ILE A 93 11.88 -9.33 -11.86
N GLU A 94 12.21 -10.29 -12.71
CA GLU A 94 12.73 -11.61 -12.30
C GLU A 94 14.00 -11.45 -11.46
N GLU A 95 14.94 -10.61 -11.92
CA GLU A 95 16.17 -10.33 -11.19
C GLU A 95 15.87 -9.66 -9.83
N ILE A 96 14.96 -8.68 -9.78
CA ILE A 96 14.55 -8.02 -8.54
C ILE A 96 13.92 -9.02 -7.57
N GLU A 97 13.08 -9.92 -8.04
CA GLU A 97 12.46 -10.96 -7.21
C GLU A 97 13.50 -11.92 -6.61
N VAL A 98 14.48 -12.34 -7.41
CA VAL A 98 15.57 -13.21 -6.93
C VAL A 98 16.44 -12.50 -5.90
N VAL A 99 16.84 -11.25 -6.16
CA VAL A 99 17.63 -10.44 -5.24
C VAL A 99 16.86 -10.23 -3.94
N ALA A 100 15.59 -9.87 -4.00
CA ALA A 100 14.75 -9.67 -2.82
C ALA A 100 14.62 -10.95 -1.99
N SER A 101 14.35 -12.09 -2.62
CA SER A 101 14.25 -13.39 -1.94
C SER A 101 15.57 -13.78 -1.28
N GLY A 102 16.71 -13.57 -1.96
CA GLY A 102 18.04 -13.85 -1.43
C GLY A 102 18.37 -13.01 -0.21
N LEU A 103 18.11 -11.70 -0.27
CA LEU A 103 18.34 -10.78 0.85
C LEU A 103 17.46 -11.12 2.06
N VAL A 104 16.20 -11.43 1.85
CA VAL A 104 15.29 -11.82 2.94
C VAL A 104 15.76 -13.14 3.57
N ALA A 105 16.12 -14.13 2.75
CA ALA A 105 16.65 -15.40 3.25
C ALA A 105 17.92 -15.21 4.09
N GLU A 106 18.83 -14.34 3.66
CA GLU A 106 20.06 -14.00 4.40
C GLU A 106 19.74 -13.31 5.73
N ILE A 107 18.90 -12.27 5.73
CA ILE A 107 18.53 -11.50 6.93
C ILE A 107 17.89 -12.40 8.00
N PHE A 108 17.03 -13.33 7.59
CA PHE A 108 16.32 -14.21 8.52
C PHE A 108 17.01 -15.57 8.72
N CYS A 109 18.21 -15.78 8.18
CA CYS A 109 18.94 -17.04 8.22
C CYS A 109 18.07 -18.24 7.77
N SER A 110 17.22 -18.04 6.77
CA SER A 110 16.30 -19.03 6.25
C SER A 110 16.80 -19.67 4.96
N LYS A 111 16.35 -20.89 4.67
CA LYS A 111 16.68 -21.56 3.41
C LYS A 111 15.84 -21.07 2.22
N PHE A 112 14.63 -20.59 2.51
CA PHE A 112 13.66 -20.14 1.53
C PHE A 112 12.99 -18.85 2.01
N ALA A 113 12.62 -18.00 1.08
CA ALA A 113 11.84 -16.80 1.33
C ALA A 113 10.76 -16.65 0.24
N GLU A 114 9.52 -16.40 0.66
CA GLU A 114 8.43 -16.06 -0.25
C GLU A 114 8.11 -14.57 -0.10
N ILE A 115 8.44 -13.79 -1.10
CA ILE A 115 8.32 -12.33 -1.09
C ILE A 115 7.00 -11.81 -1.67
N ARG A 116 6.17 -12.66 -2.27
CA ARG A 116 4.96 -12.27 -3.00
C ARG A 116 3.72 -12.20 -2.11
N VAL A 117 3.85 -12.49 -0.82
CA VAL A 117 2.74 -12.45 0.13
C VAL A 117 2.35 -11.00 0.43
N PRO A 118 1.12 -10.56 0.13
CA PRO A 118 0.76 -9.14 0.14
C PRO A 118 0.49 -8.55 1.53
N SER A 119 0.39 -9.37 2.57
CA SER A 119 0.11 -8.89 3.93
C SER A 119 0.57 -9.87 5.01
N GLY A 120 0.82 -9.35 6.22
CA GLY A 120 1.11 -10.18 7.39
C GLY A 120 -0.02 -11.15 7.73
N ALA A 121 -1.28 -10.78 7.53
CA ALA A 121 -2.42 -11.67 7.74
C ALA A 121 -2.38 -12.88 6.79
N MET A 122 -2.04 -12.66 5.51
CA MET A 122 -1.86 -13.75 4.54
C MET A 122 -0.63 -14.60 4.88
N ALA A 123 0.47 -13.99 5.32
CA ALA A 123 1.66 -14.72 5.76
C ALA A 123 1.32 -15.65 6.93
N ASN A 124 0.59 -15.17 7.92
CA ASN A 124 0.13 -15.99 9.04
C ASN A 124 -0.78 -17.14 8.57
N LEU A 125 -1.73 -16.84 7.68
CA LEU A 125 -2.61 -17.87 7.13
C LEU A 125 -1.82 -19.00 6.48
N PHE A 126 -0.88 -18.65 5.59
CA PHE A 126 -0.05 -19.66 4.89
C PHE A 126 0.90 -20.42 5.83
N SER A 127 1.33 -19.81 6.92
CA SER A 127 2.20 -20.46 7.90
C SER A 127 1.46 -21.46 8.79
N PHE A 128 0.15 -21.29 8.96
CA PHE A 128 -0.68 -22.16 9.81
C PHE A 128 -1.41 -23.27 9.02
N MET A 129 -1.40 -23.22 7.70
CA MET A 129 -1.98 -24.25 6.83
C MET A 129 -1.00 -25.37 6.53
#